data_9917f5ed5acae94ed88c4b184d9e016f
#
_entry.id   9917f5ed5acae94ed88c4b184d9e016f
#
_cell.length_a   1.000
_cell.length_b   1.000
_cell.length_c   1.000
_cell.angle_alpha   90.00
_cell.angle_beta   90.00
_cell.angle_gamma   90.00
#
_symmetry.space_group_name_H-M   'P 1'
#
loop_
_entity.id
_entity.type
_entity.pdbx_description
1 polymer ?
#
loop_
_entity_poly.entity_id
_entity_poly.type
_entity_poly.pdbx_seq_one_letter_code
_entity_poly.pdbx_strand_id
1 'polypeptide(L)'
;MSFISYLVNGLSLGSVYALIALGYTMVYGIAKMLNFAHGDVIMIGAYVALVSMNQAGMPVPAAVLISIVACTVLGVVMERIAYKPLRNASSSLAVLITAIGVSYLLQNVALLIFGANAKTFPSVIKWKGISVAGGELKISGETIVTIVVCVVIMVVLMAFVQKTKPGQAMRAVSEDRGAAQLMGINVNGTIALTFAIGSALAAVAGVLLCSAYPSLTPYTGAMPGIKAFVAAVFGGIGSIPGAFIGGILLGVIEIFGKAYISSQMADAIVFAVLIIVLLVKPTGLLGKKIQEKV
;
A
#
# COMPACT_ATOMS: atom_id res chain seq x y z
N MET A 1 -30.97 -3.28 3.34
CA MET A 1 -30.24 -2.70 2.18
C MET A 1 -28.98 -1.96 2.61
N SER A 2 -29.01 -1.08 3.62
CA SER A 2 -27.83 -0.33 4.08
C SER A 2 -26.64 -1.20 4.51
N PHE A 3 -26.85 -2.34 5.18
CA PHE A 3 -25.77 -3.26 5.60
C PHE A 3 -24.94 -3.78 4.42
N ILE A 4 -25.59 -4.24 3.34
CA ILE A 4 -24.90 -4.75 2.14
C ILE A 4 -24.13 -3.61 1.46
N SER A 5 -24.71 -2.40 1.39
CA SER A 5 -24.02 -1.24 0.84
C SER A 5 -22.75 -0.89 1.64
N TYR A 6 -22.82 -0.91 2.97
CA TYR A 6 -21.67 -0.68 3.83
C TYR A 6 -20.62 -1.77 3.68
N LEU A 7 -21.03 -3.03 3.56
CA LEU A 7 -20.11 -4.14 3.32
C LEU A 7 -19.37 -3.98 1.99
N VAL A 8 -20.07 -3.65 0.91
CA VAL A 8 -19.48 -3.43 -0.43
C VAL A 8 -18.52 -2.25 -0.41
N ASN A 9 -18.89 -1.14 0.21
CA ASN A 9 -18.01 0.02 0.37
C ASN A 9 -16.80 -0.30 1.26
N GLY A 10 -16.99 -1.08 2.31
CA GLY A 10 -15.92 -1.58 3.17
C GLY A 10 -14.94 -2.48 2.43
N LEU A 11 -15.44 -3.38 1.58
CA LEU A 11 -14.62 -4.21 0.70
C LEU A 11 -13.84 -3.36 -0.32
N SER A 12 -14.44 -2.31 -0.87
CA SER A 12 -13.77 -1.39 -1.79
C SER A 12 -12.61 -0.66 -1.12
N LEU A 13 -12.88 0.00 0.00
CA LEU A 13 -11.86 0.71 0.79
C LEU A 13 -10.79 -0.25 1.30
N GLY A 14 -11.22 -1.40 1.80
CA GLY A 14 -10.33 -2.46 2.27
C GLY A 14 -9.43 -3.03 1.18
N SER A 15 -9.91 -3.09 -0.07
CA SER A 15 -9.10 -3.49 -1.22
C SER A 15 -7.98 -2.50 -1.50
N VAL A 16 -8.22 -1.19 -1.38
CA VAL A 16 -7.16 -0.17 -1.49
C VAL A 16 -6.16 -0.33 -0.35
N TYR A 17 -6.62 -0.48 0.89
CA TYR A 17 -5.72 -0.70 2.03
C TYR A 17 -4.93 -2.00 1.89
N ALA A 18 -5.54 -3.07 1.39
CA ALA A 18 -4.87 -4.34 1.11
C ALA A 18 -3.75 -4.16 0.09
N LEU A 19 -3.99 -3.42 -1.00
CA LEU A 19 -2.98 -3.16 -2.03
C LEU A 19 -1.77 -2.39 -1.48
N ILE A 20 -2.02 -1.36 -0.66
CA ILE A 20 -0.96 -0.60 0.02
C ILE A 20 -0.23 -1.49 1.03
N ALA A 21 -0.97 -2.28 1.82
CA ALA A 21 -0.42 -3.19 2.82
C ALA A 21 0.46 -4.29 2.20
N LEU A 22 0.15 -4.74 0.97
CA LEU A 22 1.02 -5.63 0.19
C LEU A 22 2.38 -4.99 -0.07
N GLY A 23 2.43 -3.70 -0.42
CA GLY A 23 3.68 -2.96 -0.60
C GLY A 23 4.49 -2.89 0.70
N TYR A 24 3.87 -2.55 1.83
CA TYR A 24 4.52 -2.56 3.14
C TYR A 24 5.05 -3.93 3.52
N THR A 25 4.22 -4.96 3.38
CA THR A 25 4.57 -6.35 3.71
C THR A 25 5.74 -6.87 2.87
N MET A 26 5.79 -6.51 1.59
CA MET A 26 6.91 -6.87 0.73
C MET A 26 8.21 -6.24 1.22
N VAL A 27 8.22 -4.93 1.45
CA VAL A 27 9.43 -4.21 1.88
C VAL A 27 9.87 -4.70 3.27
N TYR A 28 8.98 -4.74 4.25
CA TYR A 28 9.34 -5.19 5.59
C TYR A 28 9.69 -6.67 5.65
N GLY A 29 8.92 -7.52 4.97
CA GLY A 29 9.16 -8.96 4.96
C GLY A 29 10.55 -9.35 4.47
N ILE A 30 11.09 -8.62 3.48
CA ILE A 30 12.35 -8.94 2.80
C ILE A 30 13.49 -8.05 3.29
N ALA A 31 13.28 -6.73 3.33
CA ALA A 31 14.32 -5.79 3.76
C ALA A 31 14.40 -5.62 5.28
N LYS A 32 13.40 -6.07 6.05
CA LYS A 32 13.28 -5.86 7.51
C LYS A 32 13.40 -4.40 7.91
N MET A 33 12.93 -3.50 7.06
CA MET A 33 12.99 -2.05 7.23
C MET A 33 11.60 -1.47 7.04
N LEU A 34 11.18 -0.57 7.96
CA LEU A 34 9.91 0.14 7.85
C LEU A 34 10.08 1.32 6.88
N ASN A 35 9.19 1.42 5.91
CA ASN A 35 9.17 2.51 4.93
C ASN A 35 7.94 3.40 5.16
N PHE A 36 8.02 4.38 6.08
CA PHE A 36 6.91 5.30 6.30
C PHE A 36 6.65 6.26 5.14
N ALA A 37 7.65 6.47 4.25
CA ALA A 37 7.46 7.25 3.02
C ALA A 37 6.59 6.52 1.97
N HIS A 38 6.18 5.26 2.20
CA HIS A 38 5.35 4.50 1.26
C HIS A 38 3.99 5.18 0.99
N GLY A 39 3.40 5.82 2.02
CA GLY A 39 2.20 6.63 1.85
C GLY A 39 2.39 7.80 0.88
N ASP A 40 3.56 8.44 0.91
CA ASP A 40 3.85 9.57 0.02
C ASP A 40 4.13 9.12 -1.42
N VAL A 41 4.61 7.89 -1.61
CA VAL A 41 4.70 7.28 -2.96
C VAL A 41 3.31 7.11 -3.57
N ILE A 42 2.27 6.80 -2.76
CA ILE A 42 0.87 6.76 -3.21
C ILE A 42 0.45 8.13 -3.77
N MET A 43 0.73 9.18 -3.02
CA MET A 43 0.45 10.57 -3.40
C MET A 43 1.18 10.95 -4.69
N ILE A 44 2.48 10.68 -4.79
CA ILE A 44 3.28 10.95 -6.00
C ILE A 44 2.70 10.20 -7.20
N GLY A 45 2.32 8.92 -7.04
CA GLY A 45 1.69 8.12 -8.09
C GLY A 45 0.40 8.76 -8.60
N ALA A 46 -0.46 9.25 -7.70
CA ALA A 46 -1.67 9.97 -8.08
C ALA A 46 -1.37 11.30 -8.80
N TYR A 47 -0.39 12.08 -8.34
CA TYR A 47 0.00 13.32 -9.03
C TYR A 47 0.57 13.06 -10.42
N VAL A 48 1.45 12.07 -10.59
CA VAL A 48 2.00 11.70 -11.90
C VAL A 48 0.88 11.28 -12.85
N ALA A 49 -0.07 10.47 -12.39
CA ALA A 49 -1.22 10.08 -13.20
C ALA A 49 -2.09 11.30 -13.57
N LEU A 50 -2.37 12.19 -12.60
CA LEU A 50 -3.13 13.43 -12.83
C LEU A 50 -2.49 14.32 -13.88
N VAL A 51 -1.18 14.57 -13.76
CA VAL A 51 -0.42 15.39 -14.72
C VAL A 51 -0.42 14.76 -16.10
N SER A 52 -0.20 13.44 -16.18
CA SER A 52 -0.20 12.71 -17.47
C SER A 52 -1.56 12.78 -18.16
N MET A 53 -2.68 12.71 -17.42
CA MET A 53 -4.02 12.82 -17.99
C MET A 53 -4.38 14.25 -18.36
N ASN A 54 -4.15 15.23 -17.47
CA ASN A 54 -4.67 16.58 -17.65
C ASN A 54 -3.75 17.48 -18.47
N GLN A 55 -2.43 17.39 -18.32
CA GLN A 55 -1.48 18.26 -19.04
C GLN A 55 -0.98 17.64 -20.33
N ALA A 56 -0.69 16.32 -20.32
CA ALA A 56 -0.22 15.64 -21.51
C ALA A 56 -1.34 15.02 -22.36
N GLY A 57 -2.60 15.10 -21.92
CA GLY A 57 -3.76 14.58 -22.66
C GLY A 57 -3.71 13.06 -22.90
N MET A 58 -2.97 12.33 -22.09
CA MET A 58 -2.77 10.91 -22.30
C MET A 58 -4.00 10.07 -21.92
N PRO A 59 -4.25 8.96 -22.63
CA PRO A 59 -5.31 8.03 -22.23
C PRO A 59 -5.00 7.40 -20.88
N VAL A 60 -6.04 7.09 -20.12
CA VAL A 60 -5.94 6.54 -18.75
C VAL A 60 -4.94 5.41 -18.60
N PRO A 61 -4.93 4.36 -19.45
CA PRO A 61 -3.96 3.26 -19.29
C PRO A 61 -2.50 3.72 -19.41
N ALA A 62 -2.22 4.66 -20.31
CA ALA A 62 -0.87 5.22 -20.46
C ALA A 62 -0.46 6.05 -19.24
N ALA A 63 -1.36 6.88 -18.70
CA ALA A 63 -1.11 7.66 -17.49
C ALA A 63 -0.83 6.77 -16.27
N VAL A 64 -1.57 5.67 -16.13
CA VAL A 64 -1.34 4.68 -15.06
C VAL A 64 0.03 4.01 -15.23
N LEU A 65 0.40 3.59 -16.45
CA LEU A 65 1.71 2.99 -16.70
C LEU A 65 2.86 3.95 -16.40
N ILE A 66 2.74 5.22 -16.79
CA ILE A 66 3.74 6.25 -16.48
C ILE A 66 3.85 6.45 -14.96
N SER A 67 2.73 6.48 -14.26
CA SER A 67 2.71 6.55 -12.80
C SER A 67 3.43 5.36 -12.15
N ILE A 68 3.17 4.15 -12.63
CA ILE A 68 3.84 2.93 -12.16
C ILE A 68 5.35 3.02 -12.39
N VAL A 69 5.79 3.40 -13.58
CA VAL A 69 7.22 3.54 -13.92
C VAL A 69 7.88 4.61 -13.06
N ALA A 70 7.27 5.79 -12.94
CA ALA A 70 7.80 6.88 -12.13
C ALA A 70 7.95 6.49 -10.66
N CYS A 71 6.93 5.86 -10.06
CA CYS A 71 7.00 5.40 -8.68
C CYS A 71 7.98 4.24 -8.49
N THR A 72 8.11 3.34 -9.47
CA THR A 72 9.12 2.28 -9.46
C THR A 72 10.53 2.87 -9.41
N VAL A 73 10.82 3.85 -10.26
CA VAL A 73 12.12 4.57 -10.27
C VAL A 73 12.33 5.29 -8.94
N LEU A 74 11.31 6.00 -8.45
CA LEU A 74 11.36 6.68 -7.15
C LEU A 74 11.67 5.70 -6.01
N GLY A 75 11.04 4.53 -5.99
CA GLY A 75 11.27 3.49 -4.99
C GLY A 75 12.71 2.97 -5.00
N VAL A 76 13.29 2.75 -6.18
CA VAL A 76 14.70 2.34 -6.33
C VAL A 76 15.63 3.47 -5.88
N VAL A 77 15.34 4.72 -6.23
CA VAL A 77 16.13 5.89 -5.81
C VAL A 77 16.10 6.04 -4.29
N MET A 78 14.92 5.98 -3.68
CA MET A 78 14.76 6.03 -2.22
C MET A 78 15.54 4.91 -1.53
N GLU A 79 15.45 3.69 -2.05
CA GLU A 79 16.20 2.55 -1.53
C GLU A 79 17.70 2.80 -1.58
N ARG A 80 18.24 3.23 -2.72
CA ARG A 80 19.68 3.43 -2.92
C ARG A 80 20.26 4.58 -2.13
N ILE A 81 19.53 5.68 -2.02
CA ILE A 81 20.02 6.92 -1.41
C ILE A 81 19.75 6.93 0.09
N ALA A 82 18.53 6.58 0.51
CA ALA A 82 18.09 6.74 1.90
C ALA A 82 18.22 5.46 2.72
N TYR A 83 17.88 4.29 2.18
CA TYR A 83 17.79 3.07 2.97
C TYR A 83 19.04 2.19 2.90
N LYS A 84 19.68 2.08 1.73
CA LYS A 84 20.86 1.23 1.54
C LYS A 84 22.03 1.62 2.47
N PRO A 85 22.37 2.91 2.68
CA PRO A 85 23.44 3.29 3.60
C PRO A 85 23.18 2.88 5.05
N LEU A 86 21.90 2.78 5.44
CA LEU A 86 21.47 2.49 6.82
C LEU A 86 21.25 1.00 7.10
N ARG A 87 21.46 0.11 6.12
CA ARG A 87 21.23 -1.33 6.31
C ARG A 87 22.12 -1.95 7.39
N ASN A 88 23.30 -1.39 7.61
CA ASN A 88 24.27 -1.82 8.61
C ASN A 88 24.31 -0.88 9.83
N ALA A 89 23.33 0.02 9.94
CA ALA A 89 23.27 0.90 11.10
C ALA A 89 23.00 0.09 12.37
N SER A 90 23.69 0.40 13.44
CA SER A 90 23.55 -0.26 14.74
C SER A 90 22.18 0.00 15.40
N SER A 91 21.44 1.01 14.94
CA SER A 91 20.14 1.39 15.48
C SER A 91 19.04 1.36 14.44
N SER A 92 17.97 0.62 14.73
CA SER A 92 16.73 0.65 13.92
C SER A 92 16.04 2.03 13.91
N LEU A 93 16.32 2.87 14.92
CA LEU A 93 15.81 4.24 15.00
C LEU A 93 16.35 5.12 13.87
N ALA A 94 17.60 4.92 13.42
CA ALA A 94 18.16 5.67 12.29
C ALA A 94 17.35 5.45 11.01
N VAL A 95 16.95 4.21 10.75
CA VAL A 95 16.09 3.86 9.60
C VAL A 95 14.72 4.52 9.71
N LEU A 96 14.13 4.48 10.91
CA LEU A 96 12.82 5.08 11.19
C LEU A 96 12.83 6.58 10.95
N ILE A 97 13.82 7.30 11.52
CA ILE A 97 13.97 8.75 11.39
C ILE A 97 14.17 9.12 9.91
N THR A 98 15.01 8.36 9.19
CA THR A 98 15.24 8.59 7.77
C THR A 98 13.96 8.37 6.95
N ALA A 99 13.18 7.34 7.26
CA ALA A 99 11.90 7.09 6.60
C ALA A 99 10.92 8.27 6.77
N ILE A 100 10.85 8.83 7.99
CA ILE A 100 10.04 10.02 8.29
C ILE A 100 10.61 11.25 7.53
N GLY A 101 11.94 11.42 7.51
CA GLY A 101 12.58 12.51 6.77
C GLY A 101 12.29 12.46 5.27
N VAL A 102 12.34 11.28 4.66
CA VAL A 102 11.98 11.08 3.24
C VAL A 102 10.50 11.38 3.01
N SER A 103 9.63 10.96 3.93
CA SER A 103 8.19 11.28 3.87
C SER A 103 7.96 12.79 3.82
N TYR A 104 8.50 13.54 4.77
CA TYR A 104 8.39 15.00 4.77
C TYR A 104 9.03 15.66 3.56
N LEU A 105 10.16 15.14 3.06
CA LEU A 105 10.79 15.63 1.83
C LEU A 105 9.84 15.51 0.65
N LEU A 106 9.21 14.33 0.44
CA LEU A 106 8.28 14.11 -0.66
C LEU A 106 7.04 14.99 -0.55
N GLN A 107 6.48 15.16 0.66
CA GLN A 107 5.33 16.05 0.90
C GLN A 107 5.67 17.51 0.57
N ASN A 108 6.81 18.01 1.04
CA ASN A 108 7.22 19.39 0.78
C ASN A 108 7.59 19.62 -0.70
N VAL A 109 8.23 18.67 -1.36
CA VAL A 109 8.49 18.74 -2.80
C VAL A 109 7.15 18.77 -3.57
N ALA A 110 6.19 17.93 -3.21
CA ALA A 110 4.85 17.96 -3.82
C ALA A 110 4.14 19.29 -3.54
N LEU A 111 4.25 19.85 -2.33
CA LEU A 111 3.69 21.15 -1.97
C LEU A 111 4.29 22.29 -2.82
N LEU A 112 5.60 22.28 -3.06
CA LEU A 112 6.28 23.28 -3.89
C LEU A 112 5.87 23.17 -5.37
N ILE A 113 5.72 21.95 -5.90
CA ILE A 113 5.42 21.74 -7.33
C ILE A 113 3.94 21.94 -7.62
N PHE A 114 3.05 21.40 -6.77
CA PHE A 114 1.62 21.31 -7.02
C PHE A 114 0.78 22.32 -6.22
N GLY A 115 1.37 22.94 -5.19
CA GLY A 115 0.68 23.84 -4.27
C GLY A 115 -0.12 23.12 -3.19
N ALA A 116 -0.66 23.89 -2.24
CA ALA A 116 -1.41 23.36 -1.08
C ALA A 116 -2.89 23.05 -1.41
N ASN A 117 -3.43 23.62 -2.50
CA ASN A 117 -4.83 23.48 -2.83
C ASN A 117 -5.16 22.07 -3.32
N ALA A 118 -6.29 21.53 -2.86
CA ALA A 118 -6.79 20.26 -3.34
C ALA A 118 -7.06 20.30 -4.85
N LYS A 119 -6.59 19.31 -5.58
CA LYS A 119 -6.85 19.11 -7.01
C LYS A 119 -7.88 18.02 -7.19
N THR A 120 -8.83 18.26 -8.11
CA THR A 120 -9.82 17.24 -8.45
C THR A 120 -9.19 16.20 -9.35
N PHE A 121 -9.23 14.94 -8.92
CA PHE A 121 -8.75 13.81 -9.70
C PHE A 121 -9.90 13.30 -10.60
N PRO A 122 -9.71 13.18 -11.91
CA PRO A 122 -10.75 12.66 -12.80
C PRO A 122 -10.96 11.16 -12.53
N SER A 123 -12.24 10.72 -12.56
CA SER A 123 -12.52 9.29 -12.45
C SER A 123 -11.89 8.53 -13.63
N VAL A 124 -11.06 7.55 -13.28
CA VAL A 124 -10.35 6.69 -14.23
C VAL A 124 -11.29 5.63 -14.81
N ILE A 125 -12.35 5.29 -14.06
CA ILE A 125 -13.28 4.23 -14.37
C ILE A 125 -14.61 4.85 -14.80
N LYS A 126 -14.86 4.87 -16.11
CA LYS A 126 -16.09 5.46 -16.70
C LYS A 126 -17.31 4.52 -16.65
N TRP A 127 -17.14 3.31 -16.15
CA TRP A 127 -18.23 2.35 -16.04
C TRP A 127 -19.16 2.71 -14.87
N LYS A 128 -20.48 2.81 -15.15
CA LYS A 128 -21.48 3.19 -14.14
C LYS A 128 -21.74 2.15 -13.06
N GLY A 129 -21.21 0.92 -13.22
CA GLY A 129 -21.42 -0.17 -12.27
C GLY A 129 -22.72 -0.96 -12.52
N ILE A 130 -23.13 -1.70 -11.50
CA ILE A 130 -24.30 -2.61 -11.55
C ILE A 130 -25.31 -2.16 -10.52
N SER A 131 -26.59 -2.09 -10.92
CA SER A 131 -27.71 -1.94 -9.98
C SER A 131 -28.38 -3.29 -9.79
N VAL A 132 -28.47 -3.74 -8.53
CA VAL A 132 -29.06 -5.02 -8.13
C VAL A 132 -30.34 -4.74 -7.32
N ALA A 133 -31.24 -5.72 -7.24
CA ALA A 133 -32.48 -5.66 -6.49
C ALA A 133 -33.40 -4.48 -6.86
N GLY A 134 -33.71 -4.33 -8.18
CA GLY A 134 -34.61 -3.29 -8.64
C GLY A 134 -34.10 -1.86 -8.51
N GLY A 135 -32.77 -1.66 -8.32
CA GLY A 135 -32.14 -0.33 -8.18
C GLY A 135 -31.87 0.13 -6.76
N GLU A 136 -32.23 -0.67 -5.75
CA GLU A 136 -32.00 -0.35 -4.32
C GLU A 136 -30.53 -0.47 -3.91
N LEU A 137 -29.77 -1.38 -4.55
CA LEU A 137 -28.32 -1.54 -4.34
C LEU A 137 -27.56 -1.12 -5.60
N LYS A 138 -26.88 0.02 -5.54
CA LYS A 138 -26.00 0.49 -6.61
C LYS A 138 -24.54 0.23 -6.21
N ILE A 139 -23.86 -0.64 -6.96
CA ILE A 139 -22.44 -0.90 -6.80
C ILE A 139 -21.72 -0.13 -7.89
N SER A 140 -20.87 0.83 -7.51
CA SER A 140 -20.14 1.62 -8.49
C SER A 140 -19.15 0.77 -9.28
N GLY A 141 -18.91 1.14 -10.53
CA GLY A 141 -17.90 0.47 -11.37
C GLY A 141 -16.51 0.58 -10.75
N GLU A 142 -16.21 1.67 -10.06
CA GLU A 142 -14.95 1.89 -9.33
C GLU A 142 -14.75 0.84 -8.24
N THR A 143 -15.77 0.54 -7.46
CA THR A 143 -15.75 -0.48 -6.42
C THR A 143 -15.40 -1.86 -7.00
N ILE A 144 -16.09 -2.25 -8.08
CA ILE A 144 -15.88 -3.58 -8.70
C ILE A 144 -14.46 -3.67 -9.28
N VAL A 145 -14.04 -2.67 -10.04
CA VAL A 145 -12.70 -2.64 -10.63
C VAL A 145 -11.62 -2.65 -9.54
N THR A 146 -11.78 -1.86 -8.49
CA THR A 146 -10.82 -1.83 -7.37
C THR A 146 -10.66 -3.20 -6.72
N ILE A 147 -11.77 -3.88 -6.40
CA ILE A 147 -11.73 -5.22 -5.80
C ILE A 147 -11.06 -6.22 -6.75
N VAL A 148 -11.46 -6.23 -8.04
CA VAL A 148 -10.91 -7.16 -9.03
C VAL A 148 -9.41 -6.92 -9.23
N VAL A 149 -8.99 -5.67 -9.43
CA VAL A 149 -7.57 -5.31 -9.59
C VAL A 149 -6.76 -5.72 -8.37
N CYS A 150 -7.28 -5.48 -7.17
CA CYS A 150 -6.60 -5.84 -5.92
C CYS A 150 -6.41 -7.37 -5.80
N VAL A 151 -7.46 -8.16 -6.08
CA VAL A 151 -7.37 -9.63 -6.06
C VAL A 151 -6.40 -10.15 -7.12
N VAL A 152 -6.47 -9.63 -8.35
CA VAL A 152 -5.55 -10.01 -9.43
C VAL A 152 -4.09 -9.70 -9.04
N ILE A 153 -3.83 -8.51 -8.54
CA ILE A 153 -2.47 -8.12 -8.11
C ILE A 153 -1.99 -9.02 -6.98
N MET A 154 -2.84 -9.32 -5.99
CA MET A 154 -2.48 -10.24 -4.90
C MET A 154 -2.08 -11.62 -5.43
N VAL A 155 -2.89 -12.20 -6.34
CA VAL A 155 -2.61 -13.52 -6.93
C VAL A 155 -1.32 -13.49 -7.75
N VAL A 156 -1.15 -12.47 -8.59
CA VAL A 156 0.07 -12.28 -9.41
C VAL A 156 1.31 -12.12 -8.51
N LEU A 157 1.22 -11.29 -7.47
CA LEU A 157 2.32 -11.07 -6.54
C LEU A 157 2.69 -12.37 -5.78
N MET A 158 1.68 -13.12 -5.33
CA MET A 158 1.89 -14.40 -4.67
C MET A 158 2.56 -15.41 -5.61
N ALA A 159 2.08 -15.51 -6.86
CA ALA A 159 2.67 -16.37 -7.87
C ALA A 159 4.11 -15.92 -8.19
N PHE A 160 4.36 -14.63 -8.32
CA PHE A 160 5.70 -14.08 -8.54
C PHE A 160 6.66 -14.47 -7.41
N VAL A 161 6.29 -14.23 -6.16
CA VAL A 161 7.15 -14.53 -5.00
C VAL A 161 7.37 -16.03 -4.82
N GLN A 162 6.35 -16.87 -5.13
CA GLN A 162 6.47 -18.33 -4.91
C GLN A 162 7.12 -19.06 -6.07
N LYS A 163 6.86 -18.65 -7.32
CA LYS A 163 7.19 -19.47 -8.51
C LYS A 163 8.35 -18.92 -9.34
N THR A 164 8.80 -17.67 -9.12
CA THR A 164 9.88 -17.07 -9.93
C THR A 164 11.24 -17.10 -9.23
N LYS A 165 12.33 -17.09 -10.03
CA LYS A 165 13.70 -16.99 -9.49
C LYS A 165 13.92 -15.73 -8.64
N PRO A 166 13.48 -14.50 -9.05
CA PRO A 166 13.57 -13.33 -8.17
C PRO A 166 12.76 -13.49 -6.88
N GLY A 167 11.58 -14.10 -6.94
CA GLY A 167 10.78 -14.39 -5.75
C GLY A 167 11.44 -15.37 -4.79
N GLN A 168 12.13 -16.40 -5.32
CA GLN A 168 12.95 -17.31 -4.51
C GLN A 168 14.10 -16.57 -3.85
N ALA A 169 14.79 -15.68 -4.58
CA ALA A 169 15.84 -14.84 -4.01
C ALA A 169 15.31 -13.94 -2.89
N MET A 170 14.11 -13.34 -3.07
CA MET A 170 13.45 -12.54 -2.04
C MET A 170 13.19 -13.35 -0.76
N ARG A 171 12.69 -14.57 -0.88
CA ARG A 171 12.46 -15.45 0.27
C ARG A 171 13.76 -15.85 0.96
N ALA A 172 14.80 -16.21 0.21
CA ALA A 172 16.11 -16.52 0.77
C ALA A 172 16.68 -15.33 1.56
N VAL A 173 16.64 -14.12 0.98
CA VAL A 173 17.10 -12.87 1.64
C VAL A 173 16.26 -12.54 2.89
N SER A 174 14.96 -12.89 2.91
CA SER A 174 14.09 -12.66 4.05
C SER A 174 14.42 -13.56 5.25
N GLU A 175 14.92 -14.77 4.99
CA GLU A 175 15.31 -15.73 6.04
C GLU A 175 16.72 -15.42 6.59
N ASP A 176 17.72 -15.30 5.71
CA ASP A 176 19.10 -14.99 6.10
C ASP A 176 19.84 -14.30 4.95
N ARG A 177 20.23 -13.02 5.14
CA ARG A 177 20.96 -12.24 4.15
C ARG A 177 22.38 -12.76 3.91
N GLY A 178 23.06 -13.20 4.98
CA GLY A 178 24.43 -13.72 4.90
C GLY A 178 24.47 -15.04 4.13
N ALA A 179 23.61 -16.00 4.50
CA ALA A 179 23.49 -17.26 3.80
C ALA A 179 23.08 -17.07 2.34
N ALA A 180 22.14 -16.17 2.04
CA ALA A 180 21.74 -15.85 0.67
C ALA A 180 22.92 -15.31 -0.16
N GLN A 181 23.75 -14.45 0.42
CA GLN A 181 24.94 -13.90 -0.23
C GLN A 181 25.98 -14.99 -0.52
N LEU A 182 26.21 -15.91 0.41
CA LEU A 182 27.11 -17.04 0.21
C LEU A 182 26.63 -17.97 -0.90
N MET A 183 25.33 -18.09 -1.10
CA MET A 183 24.71 -18.84 -2.20
C MET A 183 24.70 -18.06 -3.55
N GLY A 184 25.38 -16.91 -3.64
CA GLY A 184 25.51 -16.11 -4.85
C GLY A 184 24.32 -15.21 -5.16
N ILE A 185 23.37 -15.02 -4.22
CA ILE A 185 22.22 -14.13 -4.43
C ILE A 185 22.66 -12.68 -4.23
N ASN A 186 22.36 -11.84 -5.20
CA ASN A 186 22.57 -10.39 -5.07
C ASN A 186 21.55 -9.76 -4.13
N VAL A 187 21.89 -9.71 -2.82
CA VAL A 187 21.05 -9.17 -1.75
C VAL A 187 20.63 -7.71 -2.04
N ASN A 188 21.58 -6.88 -2.53
CA ASN A 188 21.29 -5.47 -2.83
C ASN A 188 20.27 -5.32 -3.97
N GLY A 189 20.45 -6.09 -5.05
CA GLY A 189 19.52 -6.09 -6.17
C GLY A 189 18.13 -6.61 -5.77
N THR A 190 18.09 -7.64 -4.92
CA THR A 190 16.83 -8.23 -4.42
C THR A 190 16.04 -7.23 -3.57
N ILE A 191 16.70 -6.49 -2.67
CA ILE A 191 16.05 -5.47 -1.85
C ILE A 191 15.57 -4.29 -2.72
N ALA A 192 16.41 -3.81 -3.67
CA ALA A 192 16.02 -2.75 -4.59
C ALA A 192 14.79 -3.14 -5.44
N LEU A 193 14.73 -4.40 -5.91
CA LEU A 193 13.58 -4.93 -6.63
C LEU A 193 12.32 -4.98 -5.74
N THR A 194 12.48 -5.27 -4.45
CA THR A 194 11.36 -5.25 -3.50
C THR A 194 10.78 -3.85 -3.33
N PHE A 195 11.64 -2.82 -3.20
CA PHE A 195 11.20 -1.43 -3.15
C PHE A 195 10.54 -1.00 -4.47
N ALA A 196 11.08 -1.43 -5.62
CA ALA A 196 10.51 -1.19 -6.93
C ALA A 196 9.08 -1.72 -7.04
N ILE A 197 8.86 -2.99 -6.66
CA ILE A 197 7.53 -3.63 -6.68
C ILE A 197 6.60 -2.92 -5.69
N GLY A 198 7.04 -2.69 -4.45
CA GLY A 198 6.23 -1.99 -3.45
C GLY A 198 5.77 -0.62 -3.94
N SER A 199 6.67 0.16 -4.55
CA SER A 199 6.35 1.49 -5.09
C SER A 199 5.44 1.44 -6.33
N ALA A 200 5.57 0.40 -7.17
CA ALA A 200 4.64 0.14 -8.27
C ALA A 200 3.22 -0.13 -7.75
N LEU A 201 3.09 -0.92 -6.68
CA LEU A 201 1.81 -1.17 -6.02
C LEU A 201 1.21 0.10 -5.41
N ALA A 202 2.05 0.96 -4.80
CA ALA A 202 1.64 2.25 -4.27
C ALA A 202 1.09 3.17 -5.36
N ALA A 203 1.68 3.19 -6.56
CA ALA A 203 1.17 3.97 -7.69
C ALA A 203 -0.25 3.53 -8.09
N VAL A 204 -0.46 2.22 -8.24
CA VAL A 204 -1.80 1.67 -8.56
C VAL A 204 -2.80 2.00 -7.46
N ALA A 205 -2.41 1.82 -6.20
CA ALA A 205 -3.27 2.15 -5.06
C ALA A 205 -3.62 3.64 -5.02
N GLY A 206 -2.68 4.54 -5.35
CA GLY A 206 -2.91 5.98 -5.43
C GLY A 206 -3.93 6.36 -6.48
N VAL A 207 -3.83 5.78 -7.67
CA VAL A 207 -4.81 6.00 -8.74
C VAL A 207 -6.20 5.51 -8.35
N LEU A 208 -6.31 4.30 -7.78
CA LEU A 208 -7.58 3.73 -7.33
C LEU A 208 -8.19 4.52 -6.17
N LEU A 209 -7.36 4.93 -5.20
CA LEU A 209 -7.79 5.75 -4.06
C LEU A 209 -8.36 7.09 -4.54
N CYS A 210 -7.63 7.81 -5.39
CA CYS A 210 -8.05 9.11 -5.90
C CYS A 210 -9.19 9.02 -6.92
N SER A 211 -9.39 7.88 -7.57
CA SER A 211 -10.57 7.62 -8.39
C SER A 211 -11.83 7.50 -7.53
N ALA A 212 -11.74 6.81 -6.39
CA ALA A 212 -12.85 6.66 -5.44
C ALA A 212 -13.10 7.93 -4.60
N TYR A 213 -12.02 8.65 -4.25
CA TYR A 213 -12.05 9.89 -3.47
C TYR A 213 -11.34 11.00 -4.25
N PRO A 214 -12.06 11.77 -5.07
CA PRO A 214 -11.49 12.66 -6.08
C PRO A 214 -10.88 13.95 -5.52
N SER A 215 -10.21 13.87 -4.38
CA SER A 215 -9.49 14.99 -3.74
C SER A 215 -8.03 14.62 -3.55
N LEU A 216 -7.14 15.25 -4.30
CA LEU A 216 -5.70 15.01 -4.24
C LEU A 216 -4.99 16.23 -3.67
N THR A 217 -4.31 16.03 -2.54
CA THR A 217 -3.46 17.01 -1.86
C THR A 217 -2.07 16.42 -1.61
N PRO A 218 -1.05 17.23 -1.28
CA PRO A 218 0.28 16.72 -0.90
C PRO A 218 0.27 15.78 0.32
N TYR A 219 -0.84 15.71 1.06
CA TYR A 219 -0.99 14.87 2.25
C TYR A 219 -1.91 13.67 2.04
N THR A 220 -2.45 13.48 0.84
CA THR A 220 -3.46 12.44 0.55
C THR A 220 -2.98 11.01 0.87
N GLY A 221 -1.68 10.75 0.78
CA GLY A 221 -1.13 9.43 1.07
C GLY A 221 -0.84 9.14 2.54
N ALA A 222 -0.78 10.16 3.41
CA ALA A 222 -0.32 10.02 4.78
C ALA A 222 -1.23 9.09 5.62
N MET A 223 -2.51 9.42 5.77
CA MET A 223 -3.45 8.59 6.56
C MET A 223 -3.72 7.22 5.96
N PRO A 224 -3.99 7.08 4.65
CA PRO A 224 -4.10 5.75 4.03
C PRO A 224 -2.83 4.92 4.18
N GLY A 225 -1.64 5.54 4.11
CA GLY A 225 -0.36 4.88 4.35
C GLY A 225 -0.26 4.31 5.76
N ILE A 226 -0.55 5.11 6.79
CA ILE A 226 -0.53 4.64 8.20
C ILE A 226 -1.56 3.53 8.41
N LYS A 227 -2.79 3.68 7.92
CA LYS A 227 -3.84 2.65 8.06
C LYS A 227 -3.47 1.35 7.34
N ALA A 228 -2.85 1.43 6.19
CA ALA A 228 -2.38 0.24 5.48
C ALA A 228 -1.18 -0.44 6.17
N PHE A 229 -0.31 0.33 6.82
CA PHE A 229 0.71 -0.23 7.72
C PHE A 229 0.04 -0.98 8.88
N VAL A 230 -0.96 -0.37 9.52
CA VAL A 230 -1.79 -1.03 10.54
C VAL A 230 -2.40 -2.32 10.01
N ALA A 231 -2.95 -2.30 8.80
CA ALA A 231 -3.52 -3.47 8.13
C ALA A 231 -2.47 -4.58 7.90
N ALA A 232 -1.25 -4.22 7.49
CA ALA A 232 -0.16 -5.17 7.32
C ALA A 232 0.24 -5.83 8.65
N VAL A 233 0.32 -5.05 9.73
CA VAL A 233 0.63 -5.53 11.08
C VAL A 233 -0.50 -6.41 11.61
N PHE A 234 -1.75 -5.94 11.49
CA PHE A 234 -2.96 -6.67 11.87
C PHE A 234 -3.05 -8.03 11.16
N GLY A 235 -2.78 -8.06 9.86
CA GLY A 235 -2.78 -9.27 9.05
C GLY A 235 -1.63 -10.22 9.35
N GLY A 236 -0.51 -9.70 9.86
CA GLY A 236 0.76 -10.39 10.09
C GLY A 236 1.81 -9.94 9.09
N ILE A 237 2.63 -8.98 9.50
CA ILE A 237 3.63 -8.35 8.64
C ILE A 237 4.63 -9.39 8.11
N GLY A 238 4.90 -9.35 6.81
CA GLY A 238 5.72 -10.36 6.11
C GLY A 238 4.91 -11.49 5.45
N SER A 239 3.60 -11.60 5.74
CA SER A 239 2.69 -12.54 5.08
C SER A 239 1.84 -11.82 4.04
N ILE A 240 2.04 -12.13 2.74
CA ILE A 240 1.26 -11.54 1.64
C ILE A 240 -0.25 -11.78 1.83
N PRO A 241 -0.74 -13.02 2.05
CA PRO A 241 -2.16 -13.24 2.29
C PRO A 241 -2.63 -12.60 3.60
N GLY A 242 -1.75 -12.50 4.62
CA GLY A 242 -2.07 -11.82 5.87
C GLY A 242 -2.35 -10.34 5.66
N ALA A 243 -1.44 -9.62 5.01
CA ALA A 243 -1.62 -8.20 4.72
C ALA A 243 -2.86 -7.91 3.86
N PHE A 244 -3.15 -8.79 2.90
CA PHE A 244 -4.35 -8.69 2.07
C PHE A 244 -5.63 -8.80 2.92
N ILE A 245 -5.75 -9.84 3.73
CA ILE A 245 -6.92 -10.04 4.61
C ILE A 245 -7.00 -8.92 5.64
N GLY A 246 -5.87 -8.51 6.22
CA GLY A 246 -5.79 -7.40 7.15
C GLY A 246 -6.32 -6.09 6.56
N GLY A 247 -5.95 -5.78 5.31
CA GLY A 247 -6.44 -4.61 4.58
C GLY A 247 -7.95 -4.65 4.34
N ILE A 248 -8.47 -5.79 3.87
CA ILE A 248 -9.90 -5.99 3.65
C ILE A 248 -10.69 -5.81 4.96
N LEU A 249 -10.28 -6.49 6.03
CA LEU A 249 -10.96 -6.42 7.32
C LEU A 249 -10.94 -5.00 7.88
N LEU A 250 -9.80 -4.31 7.79
CA LEU A 250 -9.65 -2.96 8.30
C LEU A 250 -10.54 -1.97 7.57
N GLY A 251 -10.66 -2.07 6.24
CA GLY A 251 -11.58 -1.25 5.45
C GLY A 251 -13.06 -1.51 5.80
N VAL A 252 -13.43 -2.78 6.03
CA VAL A 252 -14.77 -3.14 6.50
C VAL A 252 -15.02 -2.54 7.89
N ILE A 253 -14.11 -2.72 8.85
CA ILE A 253 -14.22 -2.16 10.20
C ILE A 253 -14.36 -0.64 10.15
N GLU A 254 -13.59 0.05 9.32
CA GLU A 254 -13.66 1.50 9.19
C GLU A 254 -15.02 1.97 8.67
N ILE A 255 -15.55 1.36 7.61
CA ILE A 255 -16.85 1.73 7.05
C ILE A 255 -18.00 1.44 8.02
N PHE A 256 -17.94 0.30 8.71
CA PHE A 256 -18.95 -0.01 9.73
C PHE A 256 -18.84 0.93 10.94
N GLY A 257 -17.62 1.28 11.37
CA GLY A 257 -17.39 2.27 12.41
C GLY A 257 -17.97 3.63 12.05
N LYS A 258 -17.76 4.09 10.80
CA LYS A 258 -18.35 5.33 10.27
C LYS A 258 -19.87 5.29 10.22
N ALA A 259 -20.45 4.15 9.86
CA ALA A 259 -21.89 4.02 9.64
C ALA A 259 -22.69 3.86 10.94
N TYR A 260 -22.17 3.12 11.91
CA TYR A 260 -22.91 2.73 13.11
C TYR A 260 -22.48 3.46 14.39
N ILE A 261 -21.27 4.00 14.45
CA ILE A 261 -20.73 4.65 15.63
C ILE A 261 -20.52 6.15 15.37
N SER A 262 -19.48 6.54 14.64
CA SER A 262 -19.21 7.93 14.31
C SER A 262 -18.15 8.03 13.21
N SER A 263 -18.40 8.89 12.24
CA SER A 263 -17.41 9.21 11.20
C SER A 263 -16.14 9.86 11.76
N GLN A 264 -16.28 10.63 12.84
CA GLN A 264 -15.14 11.31 13.49
C GLN A 264 -14.26 10.34 14.29
N MET A 265 -14.86 9.25 14.82
CA MET A 265 -14.15 8.24 15.62
C MET A 265 -13.66 7.05 14.80
N ALA A 266 -13.89 7.03 13.49
CA ALA A 266 -13.54 5.88 12.65
C ALA A 266 -12.05 5.52 12.74
N ASP A 267 -11.17 6.51 12.75
CA ASP A 267 -9.73 6.30 12.86
C ASP A 267 -9.38 5.73 14.24
N ALA A 268 -9.97 6.26 15.30
CA ALA A 268 -9.77 5.75 16.66
C ALA A 268 -10.22 4.29 16.78
N ILE A 269 -11.35 3.90 16.16
CA ILE A 269 -11.84 2.52 16.14
C ILE A 269 -10.83 1.60 15.44
N VAL A 270 -10.32 2.01 14.28
CA VAL A 270 -9.33 1.25 13.51
C VAL A 270 -8.07 0.99 14.34
N PHE A 271 -7.52 2.03 14.99
CA PHE A 271 -6.33 1.89 15.83
C PHE A 271 -6.61 1.09 17.11
N ALA A 272 -7.78 1.26 17.73
CA ALA A 272 -8.19 0.47 18.91
C ALA A 272 -8.27 -1.03 18.56
N VAL A 273 -8.86 -1.39 17.43
CA VAL A 273 -8.90 -2.79 16.96
C VAL A 273 -7.49 -3.34 16.75
N LEU A 274 -6.56 -2.56 16.17
CA LEU A 274 -5.16 -2.99 16.06
C LEU A 274 -4.57 -3.31 17.44
N ILE A 275 -4.72 -2.40 18.41
CA ILE A 275 -4.18 -2.58 19.77
C ILE A 275 -4.73 -3.87 20.39
N ILE A 276 -6.04 -4.07 20.32
CA ILE A 276 -6.70 -5.28 20.85
C ILE A 276 -6.12 -6.54 20.19
N VAL A 277 -5.99 -6.55 18.86
CA VAL A 277 -5.46 -7.71 18.14
C VAL A 277 -4.02 -7.99 18.49
N LEU A 278 -3.17 -6.97 18.63
CA LEU A 278 -1.77 -7.15 19.01
C LEU A 278 -1.61 -7.62 20.47
N LEU A 279 -2.49 -7.22 21.37
CA LEU A 279 -2.51 -7.72 22.75
C LEU A 279 -2.89 -9.21 22.81
N VAL A 280 -3.84 -9.66 21.97
CA VAL A 280 -4.30 -11.05 21.92
C VAL A 280 -3.36 -11.92 21.08
N LYS A 281 -2.90 -11.40 19.94
CA LYS A 281 -2.07 -12.13 18.97
C LYS A 281 -0.96 -11.22 18.39
N PRO A 282 0.17 -11.06 19.08
CA PRO A 282 1.23 -10.12 18.71
C PRO A 282 1.87 -10.38 17.35
N THR A 283 1.70 -11.59 16.78
CA THR A 283 2.15 -11.92 15.41
C THR A 283 1.18 -11.48 14.32
N GLY A 284 0.02 -10.93 14.67
CA GLY A 284 -1.08 -10.68 13.73
C GLY A 284 -1.85 -11.94 13.36
N LEU A 285 -2.86 -11.82 12.48
CA LEU A 285 -3.79 -12.93 12.15
C LEU A 285 -3.09 -14.13 11.49
N LEU A 286 -2.20 -13.90 10.53
CA LEU A 286 -1.49 -14.92 9.74
C LEU A 286 0.03 -14.78 9.82
N GLY A 287 0.57 -14.09 10.82
CA GLY A 287 2.00 -13.97 11.07
C GLY A 287 2.60 -15.28 11.58
N LYS A 288 3.83 -15.55 11.16
CA LYS A 288 4.61 -16.69 11.67
C LYS A 288 5.31 -16.29 12.96
N LYS A 289 5.35 -17.19 13.95
CA LYS A 289 6.23 -17.01 15.12
C LYS A 289 7.68 -17.08 14.66
N ILE A 290 8.44 -16.04 14.90
CA ILE A 290 9.88 -16.04 14.69
C ILE A 290 10.45 -16.88 15.84
N GLN A 291 10.97 -18.06 15.51
CA GLN A 291 11.81 -18.80 16.47
C GLN A 291 13.18 -18.15 16.45
N GLU A 292 13.57 -17.54 17.56
CA GLU A 292 14.97 -17.14 17.73
C GLU A 292 15.82 -18.41 17.66
N LYS A 293 16.68 -18.47 16.64
CA LYS A 293 17.71 -19.51 16.61
C LYS A 293 18.74 -19.10 17.66
N VAL A 294 18.75 -19.85 18.75
CA VAL A 294 19.80 -19.81 19.78
C VAL A 294 21.12 -20.27 19.18
#